data_0ede25f60c7fc0164251ac0dc3ad642e
#
_entry.id   0ede25f60c7fc0164251ac0dc3ad642e
#
_cell.length_a   1.000
_cell.length_b   1.000
_cell.length_c   1.000
_cell.angle_alpha   90.00
_cell.angle_beta   90.00
_cell.angle_gamma   90.00
#
_symmetry.space_group_name_H-M   'P 1'
#
loop_
_entity.id
_entity.type
_entity.pdbx_description
1 polymer ?
#
loop_
_entity_poly.entity_id
_entity_poly.type
_entity_poly.pdbx_seq_one_letter_code
_entity_poly.pdbx_strand_id
1 'polypeptide(L)'
;YAMGWTQHTVGVQNIRTMAIIQLLLGNMGIAGGGVAAMRGESNVQGSTDQGLLFHIWPGYIATPRGSNPTLKSFMDARTPQTKEAKALNWPKNTPKYIASFLRSMYGMNATLEEAYSLLPKLDDGVDYSWLTLFDNMYKGKFTGFFAWGMNPAASGASSNKVRQALTKLDWMVNVNLYDNETGSFWRSPGFDPATVKTEVFLLPCASSIEKEGSISNSGRWMQWRYKAVNPVGIAIPDGDIMAELFFKVKALYEKEGGPNKEAI
;
A
#
# COMPACT_ATOMS: atom_id res chain seq x y z
N TYR A 1 4.13 22.05 2.60
CA TYR A 1 3.76 21.32 3.81
C TYR A 1 4.25 19.88 3.78
N ALA A 2 4.25 19.20 4.93
CA ALA A 2 4.54 17.77 5.02
C ALA A 2 3.77 17.15 6.22
N MET A 3 4.29 16.06 6.76
CA MET A 3 3.61 15.25 7.79
C MET A 3 3.29 16.01 9.08
N GLY A 4 4.07 17.05 9.45
CA GLY A 4 3.76 17.90 10.57
C GLY A 4 2.40 18.61 10.51
N TRP A 5 1.82 18.77 9.32
CA TRP A 5 0.45 19.26 9.10
C TRP A 5 -0.56 18.14 8.91
N THR A 6 -0.10 16.99 8.39
CA THR A 6 -0.98 15.86 8.06
C THR A 6 -1.36 15.06 9.31
N GLN A 7 -0.39 14.82 10.21
CA GLN A 7 -0.57 13.94 11.38
C GLN A 7 -1.20 14.67 12.58
N HIS A 8 -2.33 15.32 12.34
CA HIS A 8 -3.16 15.96 13.35
C HIS A 8 -4.62 15.52 13.19
N THR A 9 -5.39 15.57 14.26
CA THR A 9 -6.83 15.25 14.24
C THR A 9 -7.59 16.03 13.17
N VAL A 10 -7.20 17.29 12.95
CA VAL A 10 -7.80 18.19 11.94
C VAL A 10 -6.84 18.47 10.76
N GLY A 11 -5.91 17.57 10.48
CA GLY A 11 -4.89 17.75 9.46
C GLY A 11 -5.42 18.06 8.06
N VAL A 12 -6.51 17.38 7.66
CA VAL A 12 -7.18 17.63 6.37
C VAL A 12 -7.71 19.07 6.28
N GLN A 13 -8.35 19.56 7.34
CA GLN A 13 -8.87 20.93 7.40
C GLN A 13 -7.74 21.96 7.34
N ASN A 14 -6.66 21.74 8.05
CA ASN A 14 -5.47 22.60 8.03
C ASN A 14 -4.89 22.70 6.63
N ILE A 15 -4.70 21.58 5.92
CA ILE A 15 -4.16 21.55 4.57
C ILE A 15 -5.13 22.21 3.57
N ARG A 16 -6.44 21.97 3.71
CA ARG A 16 -7.46 22.65 2.91
C ARG A 16 -7.40 24.17 3.09
N THR A 17 -7.18 24.65 4.31
CA THR A 17 -7.04 26.09 4.59
C THR A 17 -5.85 26.68 3.84
N MET A 18 -4.72 25.98 3.79
CA MET A 18 -3.56 26.42 2.99
C MET A 18 -3.93 26.53 1.50
N ALA A 19 -4.64 25.55 0.95
CA ALA A 19 -5.09 25.61 -0.43
C ALA A 19 -6.06 26.76 -0.69
N ILE A 20 -6.98 27.02 0.24
CA ILE A 20 -7.92 28.14 0.17
C ILE A 20 -7.15 29.50 0.16
N ILE A 21 -6.17 29.66 1.03
CA ILE A 21 -5.34 30.88 1.06
C ILE A 21 -4.64 31.08 -0.27
N GLN A 22 -4.05 30.05 -0.86
CA GLN A 22 -3.38 30.13 -2.16
C GLN A 22 -4.35 30.50 -3.29
N LEU A 23 -5.58 29.99 -3.25
CA LEU A 23 -6.64 30.36 -4.20
C LEU A 23 -7.04 31.85 -4.04
N LEU A 24 -7.25 32.31 -2.80
CA LEU A 24 -7.62 33.70 -2.51
C LEU A 24 -6.53 34.70 -2.94
N LEU A 25 -5.28 34.29 -2.83
CA LEU A 25 -4.12 35.09 -3.24
C LEU A 25 -3.82 35.03 -4.76
N GLY A 26 -4.58 34.22 -5.51
CA GLY A 26 -4.33 34.03 -6.95
C GLY A 26 -3.05 33.27 -7.27
N ASN A 27 -2.50 32.55 -6.32
CA ASN A 27 -1.21 31.83 -6.48
C ASN A 27 -1.34 30.47 -7.17
N MET A 28 -2.54 30.00 -7.45
CA MET A 28 -2.75 28.72 -8.13
C MET A 28 -2.63 28.89 -9.65
N GLY A 29 -1.81 28.03 -10.26
CA GLY A 29 -1.63 28.04 -11.72
C GLY A 29 -0.62 29.04 -12.26
N ILE A 30 0.15 29.71 -11.41
CA ILE A 30 1.25 30.60 -11.81
C ILE A 30 2.61 30.00 -11.44
N ALA A 31 3.65 30.37 -12.18
CA ALA A 31 4.99 29.86 -11.90
C ALA A 31 5.46 30.27 -10.50
N GLY A 32 5.94 29.30 -9.72
CA GLY A 32 6.35 29.51 -8.33
C GLY A 32 5.20 29.55 -7.31
N GLY A 33 3.94 29.52 -7.75
CA GLY A 33 2.76 29.48 -6.89
C GLY A 33 2.23 28.06 -6.65
N GLY A 34 1.24 27.95 -5.77
CA GLY A 34 0.56 26.69 -5.51
C GLY A 34 0.81 26.08 -4.13
N VAL A 35 0.42 24.83 -3.98
CA VAL A 35 0.60 24.06 -2.75
C VAL A 35 1.45 22.83 -3.05
N ALA A 36 2.56 22.68 -2.34
CA ALA A 36 3.49 21.56 -2.51
C ALA A 36 3.57 20.71 -1.24
N ALA A 37 3.41 19.38 -1.39
CA ALA A 37 3.68 18.41 -0.34
C ALA A 37 5.16 18.00 -0.42
N MET A 38 5.97 18.44 0.53
CA MET A 38 7.38 18.06 0.65
C MET A 38 7.49 16.78 1.48
N ARG A 39 7.29 15.68 0.82
CA ARG A 39 7.20 14.36 1.47
C ARG A 39 8.55 13.89 2.00
N GLY A 40 8.53 13.17 3.15
CA GLY A 40 9.72 12.67 3.80
C GLY A 40 10.44 11.55 3.05
N GLU A 41 9.68 10.75 2.29
CA GLU A 41 10.23 9.68 1.46
C GLU A 41 10.37 10.12 0.01
N SER A 42 11.49 9.81 -0.60
CA SER A 42 11.80 10.22 -1.98
C SER A 42 10.87 9.63 -3.03
N ASN A 43 10.31 8.45 -2.79
CA ASN A 43 9.44 7.73 -3.72
C ASN A 43 7.98 7.60 -3.25
N VAL A 44 7.51 8.43 -2.32
CA VAL A 44 6.10 8.37 -1.87
C VAL A 44 5.14 8.57 -3.04
N GLN A 45 5.43 9.49 -3.95
CA GLN A 45 4.62 9.70 -5.15
C GLN A 45 4.67 8.48 -6.05
N GLY A 46 5.85 7.92 -6.31
CA GLY A 46 6.02 6.72 -7.14
C GLY A 46 5.29 5.52 -6.55
N SER A 47 5.39 5.28 -5.25
CA SER A 47 4.65 4.21 -4.55
C SER A 47 3.15 4.38 -4.69
N THR A 48 2.65 5.61 -4.57
CA THR A 48 1.22 5.93 -4.75
C THR A 48 0.79 5.72 -6.20
N ASP A 49 1.60 6.14 -7.17
CA ASP A 49 1.33 5.95 -8.61
C ASP A 49 1.27 4.46 -8.98
N GLN A 50 2.05 3.60 -8.29
CA GLN A 50 2.01 2.15 -8.43
C GLN A 50 0.84 1.48 -7.70
N GLY A 51 0.05 2.23 -6.95
CA GLY A 51 -1.10 1.69 -6.23
C GLY A 51 -0.75 0.85 -5.00
N LEU A 52 0.36 1.16 -4.30
CA LEU A 52 0.78 0.44 -3.09
C LEU A 52 -0.03 0.80 -1.82
N LEU A 53 -1.11 1.56 -1.97
CA LEU A 53 -2.04 1.86 -0.88
C LEU A 53 -3.27 0.97 -1.00
N PHE A 54 -3.77 0.43 0.12
CA PHE A 54 -4.88 -0.53 0.13
C PHE A 54 -6.17 -0.03 -0.54
N HIS A 55 -6.38 1.28 -0.62
CA HIS A 55 -7.62 1.90 -1.13
C HIS A 55 -7.54 2.38 -2.58
N ILE A 56 -6.39 2.21 -3.23
CA ILE A 56 -6.20 2.56 -4.65
C ILE A 56 -5.38 1.51 -5.41
N TRP A 57 -5.63 1.43 -6.69
CA TRP A 57 -4.92 0.60 -7.67
C TRP A 57 -4.18 1.49 -8.66
N PRO A 58 -3.26 0.96 -9.48
CA PRO A 58 -2.62 1.72 -10.55
C PRO A 58 -3.64 2.50 -11.38
N GLY A 59 -3.30 3.73 -11.74
CA GLY A 59 -4.22 4.65 -12.41
C GLY A 59 -5.17 5.39 -11.47
N TYR A 60 -4.93 5.34 -10.16
CA TYR A 60 -5.79 5.93 -9.11
C TYR A 60 -7.22 5.39 -9.10
N ILE A 61 -7.38 4.16 -9.56
CA ILE A 61 -8.65 3.44 -9.49
C ILE A 61 -8.92 3.10 -8.03
N ALA A 62 -10.08 3.48 -7.52
CA ALA A 62 -10.45 3.12 -6.15
C ALA A 62 -10.62 1.60 -6.02
N THR A 63 -10.12 1.02 -4.94
CA THR A 63 -10.40 -0.39 -4.62
C THR A 63 -11.91 -0.60 -4.48
N PRO A 64 -12.50 -1.60 -5.15
CA PRO A 64 -13.91 -1.90 -5.02
C PRO A 64 -14.33 -2.21 -3.58
N ARG A 65 -15.61 -2.01 -3.26
CA ARG A 65 -16.21 -2.36 -1.98
C ARG A 65 -17.29 -3.43 -2.16
N GLY A 66 -17.70 -4.07 -1.10
CA GLY A 66 -18.80 -5.04 -1.09
C GLY A 66 -20.09 -4.49 -1.71
N SER A 67 -20.38 -3.21 -1.51
CA SER A 67 -21.50 -2.49 -2.15
C SER A 67 -21.39 -2.34 -3.67
N ASN A 68 -20.24 -2.66 -4.25
CA ASN A 68 -20.03 -2.68 -5.71
C ASN A 68 -19.75 -4.11 -6.20
N PRO A 69 -20.71 -5.04 -6.14
CA PRO A 69 -20.48 -6.46 -6.44
C PRO A 69 -20.21 -6.73 -7.93
N THR A 70 -20.67 -5.87 -8.83
CA THR A 70 -20.48 -5.99 -10.28
C THR A 70 -19.66 -4.83 -10.84
N LEU A 71 -19.01 -5.06 -11.98
CA LEU A 71 -18.27 -4.00 -12.70
C LEU A 71 -19.18 -2.81 -13.01
N LYS A 72 -20.41 -3.09 -13.44
CA LYS A 72 -21.40 -2.02 -13.72
C LYS A 72 -21.65 -1.17 -12.46
N SER A 73 -21.95 -1.79 -11.31
CA SER A 73 -22.19 -1.05 -10.07
C SER A 73 -21.00 -0.24 -9.62
N PHE A 74 -19.80 -0.74 -9.84
CA PHE A 74 -18.57 0.00 -9.58
C PHE A 74 -18.42 1.22 -10.50
N MET A 75 -18.63 1.04 -11.81
CA MET A 75 -18.54 2.14 -12.76
C MET A 75 -19.58 3.23 -12.47
N ASP A 76 -20.82 2.83 -12.20
CA ASP A 76 -21.91 3.77 -11.86
C ASP A 76 -21.57 4.59 -10.60
N ALA A 77 -20.98 3.96 -9.58
CA ALA A 77 -20.62 4.61 -8.32
C ALA A 77 -19.37 5.51 -8.43
N ARG A 78 -18.45 5.20 -9.36
CA ARG A 78 -17.14 5.85 -9.43
C ARG A 78 -16.93 6.76 -10.63
N THR A 79 -17.87 6.80 -11.57
CA THR A 79 -17.81 7.68 -12.73
C THR A 79 -18.64 8.94 -12.46
N PRO A 80 -18.01 10.07 -12.11
CA PRO A 80 -18.75 11.27 -11.81
C PRO A 80 -19.43 11.82 -13.06
N GLN A 81 -20.62 12.36 -12.86
CA GLN A 81 -21.32 13.14 -13.88
C GLN A 81 -20.90 14.61 -13.75
N THR A 82 -20.40 15.20 -14.80
CA THR A 82 -20.08 16.63 -14.84
C THR A 82 -20.89 17.31 -15.93
N LYS A 83 -21.48 18.46 -15.61
CA LYS A 83 -22.23 19.29 -16.56
C LYS A 83 -21.32 20.19 -17.37
N GLU A 84 -20.11 20.46 -16.87
CA GLU A 84 -19.13 21.32 -17.52
C GLU A 84 -18.32 20.56 -18.58
N ALA A 85 -18.62 20.83 -19.84
CA ALA A 85 -18.00 20.14 -20.97
C ALA A 85 -16.45 20.29 -21.01
N LYS A 86 -15.91 21.40 -20.51
CA LYS A 86 -14.48 21.71 -20.45
C LYS A 86 -13.83 21.32 -19.13
N ALA A 87 -14.58 20.78 -18.16
CA ALA A 87 -14.01 20.38 -16.89
C ALA A 87 -13.01 19.24 -17.07
N LEU A 88 -11.81 19.43 -16.53
CA LEU A 88 -10.82 18.37 -16.38
C LEU A 88 -11.24 17.52 -15.19
N ASN A 89 -11.82 16.37 -15.49
CA ASN A 89 -12.28 15.43 -14.49
C ASN A 89 -11.69 14.05 -14.80
N TRP A 90 -10.55 13.74 -14.21
CA TRP A 90 -9.87 12.46 -14.39
C TRP A 90 -10.80 11.25 -14.13
N PRO A 91 -11.55 11.19 -13.03
CA PRO A 91 -12.43 10.06 -12.74
C PRO A 91 -13.55 9.80 -13.76
N LYS A 92 -13.88 10.74 -14.65
CA LYS A 92 -14.85 10.48 -15.73
C LYS A 92 -14.41 9.35 -16.66
N ASN A 93 -13.12 9.06 -16.72
CA ASN A 93 -12.55 7.99 -17.52
C ASN A 93 -12.43 6.66 -16.75
N THR A 94 -12.98 6.55 -15.54
CA THR A 94 -12.97 5.31 -14.75
C THR A 94 -13.35 4.07 -15.55
N PRO A 95 -14.38 4.08 -16.44
CA PRO A 95 -14.70 2.90 -17.25
C PRO A 95 -13.56 2.44 -18.17
N LYS A 96 -12.77 3.37 -18.71
CA LYS A 96 -11.61 3.05 -19.55
C LYS A 96 -10.44 2.52 -18.71
N TYR A 97 -10.19 3.13 -17.58
CA TYR A 97 -9.08 2.76 -16.71
C TYR A 97 -9.30 1.40 -16.07
N ILE A 98 -10.51 1.12 -15.54
CA ILE A 98 -10.80 -0.18 -14.97
C ILE A 98 -10.73 -1.28 -16.02
N ALA A 99 -11.24 -1.05 -17.23
CA ALA A 99 -11.13 -2.03 -18.33
C ALA A 99 -9.68 -2.33 -18.69
N SER A 100 -8.84 -1.27 -18.81
CA SER A 100 -7.41 -1.43 -19.09
C SER A 100 -6.70 -2.18 -17.97
N PHE A 101 -6.98 -1.84 -16.72
CA PHE A 101 -6.42 -2.49 -15.54
C PHE A 101 -6.78 -3.99 -15.51
N LEU A 102 -8.05 -4.34 -15.66
CA LEU A 102 -8.50 -5.73 -15.66
C LEU A 102 -7.85 -6.55 -16.79
N ARG A 103 -7.70 -5.96 -17.99
CA ARG A 103 -6.99 -6.60 -19.10
C ARG A 103 -5.51 -6.81 -18.82
N SER A 104 -4.87 -5.85 -18.17
CA SER A 104 -3.47 -5.97 -17.76
C SER A 104 -3.25 -7.07 -16.72
N MET A 105 -4.16 -7.21 -15.77
CA MET A 105 -4.05 -8.19 -14.68
C MET A 105 -4.43 -9.61 -15.10
N TYR A 106 -5.50 -9.77 -15.87
CA TYR A 106 -6.11 -11.08 -16.14
C TYR A 106 -6.08 -11.49 -17.63
N GLY A 107 -5.46 -10.66 -18.47
CA GLY A 107 -5.33 -10.94 -19.90
C GLY A 107 -6.61 -10.67 -20.71
N MET A 108 -6.55 -11.02 -22.00
CA MET A 108 -7.62 -10.72 -22.98
C MET A 108 -8.70 -11.80 -23.06
N ASN A 109 -8.44 -13.00 -22.54
CA ASN A 109 -9.36 -14.15 -22.70
C ASN A 109 -10.54 -14.09 -21.72
N ALA A 110 -10.37 -13.52 -20.53
CA ALA A 110 -11.45 -13.31 -19.58
C ALA A 110 -12.36 -12.16 -20.02
N THR A 111 -13.64 -12.25 -19.74
CA THR A 111 -14.53 -11.10 -19.83
C THR A 111 -14.17 -10.09 -18.75
N LEU A 112 -14.56 -8.82 -18.93
CA LEU A 112 -14.28 -7.79 -17.90
C LEU A 112 -15.06 -8.07 -16.61
N GLU A 113 -16.24 -8.67 -16.69
CA GLU A 113 -17.04 -9.03 -15.51
C GLU A 113 -16.40 -10.19 -14.74
N GLU A 114 -15.91 -11.22 -15.42
CA GLU A 114 -15.16 -12.32 -14.79
C GLU A 114 -13.91 -11.78 -14.09
N ALA A 115 -13.09 -11.01 -14.81
CA ALA A 115 -11.89 -10.40 -14.23
C ALA A 115 -12.22 -9.50 -13.02
N TYR A 116 -13.30 -8.72 -13.08
CA TYR A 116 -13.74 -7.90 -11.95
C TYR A 116 -14.19 -8.75 -10.76
N SER A 117 -14.82 -9.89 -10.98
CA SER A 117 -15.27 -10.78 -9.90
C SER A 117 -14.10 -11.30 -9.06
N LEU A 118 -12.93 -11.48 -9.67
CA LEU A 118 -11.69 -11.94 -9.03
C LEU A 118 -11.00 -10.86 -8.17
N LEU A 119 -11.32 -9.59 -8.38
CA LEU A 119 -10.73 -8.51 -7.59
C LEU A 119 -11.17 -8.60 -6.12
N PRO A 120 -10.22 -8.44 -5.17
CA PRO A 120 -10.58 -8.28 -3.77
C PRO A 120 -11.43 -7.02 -3.57
N LYS A 121 -12.37 -7.10 -2.64
CA LYS A 121 -13.26 -5.98 -2.30
C LYS A 121 -13.12 -5.66 -0.81
N LEU A 122 -13.08 -4.38 -0.51
CA LEU A 122 -13.09 -3.91 0.88
C LEU A 122 -14.49 -4.03 1.46
N ASP A 123 -14.60 -4.40 2.72
CA ASP A 123 -15.88 -4.42 3.42
C ASP A 123 -16.41 -2.99 3.62
N ASP A 124 -17.71 -2.83 3.49
CA ASP A 124 -18.36 -1.54 3.73
C ASP A 124 -18.37 -1.22 5.23
N GLY A 125 -18.10 0.04 5.55
CA GLY A 125 -18.10 0.52 6.94
C GLY A 125 -16.91 0.05 7.80
N VAL A 126 -16.00 -0.75 7.26
CA VAL A 126 -14.79 -1.19 7.99
C VAL A 126 -13.71 -0.11 7.90
N ASP A 127 -13.12 0.20 9.04
CA ASP A 127 -11.93 1.05 9.15
C ASP A 127 -10.66 0.21 8.96
N TYR A 128 -9.92 0.49 7.89
CA TYR A 128 -8.64 -0.14 7.54
C TYR A 128 -7.44 0.73 7.94
N SER A 129 -7.62 1.66 8.88
CA SER A 129 -6.53 2.50 9.35
C SER A 129 -5.46 1.70 10.09
N TRP A 130 -4.26 2.28 10.19
CA TRP A 130 -3.13 1.72 10.90
C TRP A 130 -3.44 1.32 12.35
N LEU A 131 -4.18 2.16 13.08
CA LEU A 131 -4.53 1.88 14.48
C LEU A 131 -5.49 0.69 14.58
N THR A 132 -6.49 0.65 13.70
CA THR A 132 -7.47 -0.44 13.65
C THR A 132 -6.84 -1.76 13.21
N LEU A 133 -5.83 -1.73 12.34
CA LEU A 133 -5.06 -2.92 11.96
C LEU A 133 -4.50 -3.63 13.19
N PHE A 134 -3.75 -2.90 14.03
CA PHE A 134 -3.16 -3.49 15.23
C PHE A 134 -4.18 -3.80 16.33
N ASP A 135 -5.27 -3.05 16.41
CA ASP A 135 -6.38 -3.36 17.31
C ASP A 135 -7.06 -4.70 16.92
N ASN A 136 -7.29 -4.92 15.64
CA ASN A 136 -7.84 -6.18 15.14
C ASN A 136 -6.85 -7.35 15.27
N MET A 137 -5.57 -7.11 15.06
CA MET A 137 -4.52 -8.10 15.28
C MET A 137 -4.44 -8.50 16.76
N TYR A 138 -4.49 -7.53 17.67
CA TYR A 138 -4.54 -7.78 19.12
C TYR A 138 -5.77 -8.61 19.54
N LYS A 139 -6.90 -8.46 18.84
CA LYS A 139 -8.12 -9.24 19.01
C LYS A 139 -8.06 -10.63 18.35
N GLY A 140 -6.93 -11.00 17.75
CA GLY A 140 -6.74 -12.31 17.11
C GLY A 140 -7.48 -12.49 15.78
N LYS A 141 -7.77 -11.40 15.08
CA LYS A 141 -8.48 -11.47 13.78
C LYS A 141 -7.56 -11.74 12.58
N PHE A 142 -6.25 -11.79 12.79
CA PHE A 142 -5.27 -12.07 11.75
C PHE A 142 -4.47 -13.32 12.10
N THR A 143 -4.20 -14.12 11.09
CA THR A 143 -3.34 -15.31 11.19
C THR A 143 -1.90 -15.00 10.78
N GLY A 144 -1.70 -14.09 9.83
CA GLY A 144 -0.38 -13.74 9.32
C GLY A 144 -0.18 -12.25 9.08
N PHE A 145 1.09 -11.82 9.05
CA PHE A 145 1.44 -10.43 8.83
C PHE A 145 2.78 -10.28 8.10
N PHE A 146 2.81 -9.42 7.11
CA PHE A 146 4.04 -8.95 6.47
C PHE A 146 4.42 -7.57 7.00
N ALA A 147 5.51 -7.47 7.74
CA ALA A 147 6.14 -6.20 8.12
C ALA A 147 7.23 -5.88 7.09
N TRP A 148 6.91 -5.03 6.12
CA TRP A 148 7.78 -4.73 4.99
C TRP A 148 8.38 -3.35 5.11
N GLY A 149 9.69 -3.28 5.34
CA GLY A 149 10.45 -2.03 5.44
C GLY A 149 10.06 -1.13 6.60
N MET A 150 9.46 -1.67 7.67
CA MET A 150 8.97 -0.88 8.78
C MET A 150 9.17 -1.58 10.13
N ASN A 151 9.04 -0.81 11.21
CA ASN A 151 9.23 -1.29 12.57
C ASN A 151 8.05 -0.91 13.48
N PRO A 152 6.85 -1.51 13.28
CA PRO A 152 5.66 -1.16 14.04
C PRO A 152 5.78 -1.39 15.56
N ALA A 153 6.61 -2.34 16.02
CA ALA A 153 6.82 -2.59 17.44
C ALA A 153 7.53 -1.44 18.17
N ALA A 154 8.23 -0.56 17.41
CA ALA A 154 8.85 0.65 17.95
C ALA A 154 8.09 1.91 17.55
N SER A 155 7.71 2.05 16.28
CA SER A 155 7.11 3.28 15.73
C SER A 155 5.58 3.35 15.85
N GLY A 156 4.92 2.23 16.14
CA GLY A 156 3.46 2.19 16.25
C GLY A 156 2.95 2.87 17.51
N ALA A 157 1.81 3.54 17.40
CA ALA A 157 1.12 4.07 18.58
C ALA A 157 0.77 2.93 19.54
N SER A 158 1.06 3.12 20.85
CA SER A 158 0.91 2.07 21.86
C SER A 158 1.76 0.81 21.54
N SER A 159 3.08 0.97 21.49
CA SER A 159 4.03 -0.10 21.11
C SER A 159 3.87 -1.38 21.96
N ASN A 160 3.49 -1.29 23.22
CA ASN A 160 3.20 -2.45 24.05
C ASN A 160 2.01 -3.26 23.49
N LYS A 161 0.95 -2.59 23.04
CA LYS A 161 -0.20 -3.26 22.41
C LYS A 161 0.19 -3.88 21.06
N VAL A 162 1.02 -3.18 20.27
CA VAL A 162 1.55 -3.71 19.00
C VAL A 162 2.33 -4.99 19.23
N ARG A 163 3.27 -5.00 20.18
CA ARG A 163 4.04 -6.21 20.53
C ARG A 163 3.15 -7.35 20.97
N GLN A 164 2.15 -7.07 21.82
CA GLN A 164 1.17 -8.08 22.22
C GLN A 164 0.31 -8.58 21.04
N ALA A 165 -0.03 -7.70 20.09
CA ALA A 165 -0.76 -8.07 18.89
C ALA A 165 0.04 -9.07 18.03
N LEU A 166 1.35 -8.86 17.90
CA LEU A 166 2.24 -9.76 17.15
C LEU A 166 2.27 -11.19 17.75
N THR A 167 2.07 -11.36 19.06
CA THR A 167 1.98 -12.71 19.69
C THR A 167 0.69 -13.45 19.36
N LYS A 168 -0.28 -12.82 18.71
CA LYS A 168 -1.55 -13.43 18.33
C LYS A 168 -1.55 -14.03 16.93
N LEU A 169 -0.48 -13.82 16.19
CA LEU A 169 -0.30 -14.34 14.84
C LEU A 169 0.18 -15.79 14.88
N ASP A 170 -0.16 -16.55 13.85
CA ASP A 170 0.44 -17.87 13.61
C ASP A 170 1.84 -17.68 13.00
N TRP A 171 1.98 -16.72 12.08
CA TRP A 171 3.25 -16.40 11.43
C TRP A 171 3.42 -14.92 11.13
N MET A 172 4.68 -14.48 11.02
CA MET A 172 5.03 -13.14 10.59
C MET A 172 6.28 -13.17 9.69
N VAL A 173 6.27 -12.39 8.61
CA VAL A 173 7.44 -12.15 7.77
C VAL A 173 7.91 -10.71 7.98
N ASN A 174 9.13 -10.53 8.45
CA ASN A 174 9.79 -9.24 8.56
C ASN A 174 10.81 -9.08 7.44
N VAL A 175 10.50 -8.25 6.44
CA VAL A 175 11.41 -7.90 5.35
C VAL A 175 12.05 -6.57 5.69
N ASN A 176 13.33 -6.58 6.02
CA ASN A 176 13.99 -5.37 6.50
C ASN A 176 15.51 -5.40 6.25
N LEU A 177 16.16 -4.25 6.40
CA LEU A 177 17.61 -4.11 6.28
C LEU A 177 18.35 -4.76 7.46
N TYR A 178 17.74 -4.73 8.63
CA TYR A 178 18.27 -5.23 9.89
C TYR A 178 17.17 -5.94 10.68
N ASP A 179 17.58 -6.84 11.55
CA ASP A 179 16.69 -7.29 12.63
C ASP A 179 16.35 -6.10 13.52
N ASN A 180 15.09 -5.94 13.82
CA ASN A 180 14.55 -4.82 14.59
C ASN A 180 13.53 -5.32 15.63
N GLU A 181 12.99 -4.39 16.42
CA GLU A 181 12.05 -4.73 17.49
C GLU A 181 10.80 -5.45 17.00
N THR A 182 10.43 -5.30 15.73
CA THR A 182 9.32 -6.05 15.12
C THR A 182 9.74 -7.47 14.79
N GLY A 183 10.90 -7.67 14.16
CA GLY A 183 11.42 -9.01 13.87
C GLY A 183 11.77 -9.79 15.13
N SER A 184 12.18 -9.09 16.18
CA SER A 184 12.58 -9.67 17.47
C SER A 184 11.61 -9.38 18.61
N PHE A 185 10.33 -9.10 18.33
CA PHE A 185 9.33 -8.73 19.35
C PHE A 185 9.23 -9.73 20.50
N TRP A 186 9.45 -11.01 20.20
CA TRP A 186 9.42 -12.12 21.13
C TRP A 186 10.53 -12.10 22.20
N ARG A 187 11.58 -11.26 21.98
CA ARG A 187 12.64 -10.97 22.97
C ARG A 187 12.35 -9.72 23.78
N SER A 188 11.21 -9.05 23.57
CA SER A 188 10.89 -7.81 24.28
C SER A 188 10.75 -8.04 25.79
N PRO A 189 11.09 -7.06 26.63
CA PRO A 189 10.86 -7.14 28.07
C PRO A 189 9.41 -7.51 28.40
N GLY A 190 9.23 -8.47 29.31
CA GLY A 190 7.92 -8.97 29.72
C GLY A 190 7.36 -10.11 28.87
N PHE A 191 8.07 -10.60 27.85
CA PHE A 191 7.74 -11.82 27.13
C PHE A 191 8.67 -12.97 27.52
N ASP A 192 8.10 -14.15 27.63
CA ASP A 192 8.87 -15.39 27.66
C ASP A 192 8.90 -15.98 26.24
N PRO A 193 10.08 -16.03 25.59
CA PRO A 193 10.20 -16.56 24.25
C PRO A 193 9.64 -17.97 24.07
N ALA A 194 9.68 -18.80 25.10
CA ALA A 194 9.14 -20.17 25.06
C ALA A 194 7.61 -20.23 24.94
N THR A 195 6.93 -19.15 25.30
CA THR A 195 5.45 -19.07 25.24
C THR A 195 4.92 -18.42 23.97
N VAL A 196 5.77 -17.70 23.21
CA VAL A 196 5.40 -17.06 21.95
C VAL A 196 5.34 -18.12 20.85
N LYS A 197 4.17 -18.28 20.23
CA LYS A 197 3.92 -19.31 19.20
C LYS A 197 4.06 -18.78 17.77
N THR A 198 4.12 -17.48 17.59
CA THR A 198 4.24 -16.86 16.27
C THR A 198 5.55 -17.28 15.61
N GLU A 199 5.48 -17.94 14.47
CA GLU A 199 6.64 -18.25 13.65
C GLU A 199 7.12 -16.97 12.94
N VAL A 200 8.42 -16.63 13.06
CA VAL A 200 8.97 -15.38 12.52
C VAL A 200 10.00 -15.69 11.44
N PHE A 201 9.75 -15.18 10.24
CA PHE A 201 10.68 -15.22 9.11
C PHE A 201 11.35 -13.86 8.96
N LEU A 202 12.68 -13.83 9.02
CA LEU A 202 13.48 -12.63 8.76
C LEU A 202 14.06 -12.73 7.36
N LEU A 203 13.63 -11.85 6.46
CA LEU A 203 14.12 -11.78 5.09
C LEU A 203 14.94 -10.49 4.91
N PRO A 204 16.26 -10.60 4.70
CA PRO A 204 17.09 -9.43 4.50
C PRO A 204 16.83 -8.82 3.12
N CYS A 205 16.55 -7.52 3.06
CA CYS A 205 16.36 -6.80 1.82
C CYS A 205 17.50 -5.81 1.54
N ALA A 206 17.70 -5.54 0.25
CA ALA A 206 18.69 -4.57 -0.20
C ALA A 206 18.28 -3.14 0.19
N SER A 207 19.26 -2.35 0.64
CA SER A 207 19.07 -0.92 0.90
C SER A 207 18.91 -0.13 -0.40
N SER A 208 18.57 1.13 -0.26
CA SER A 208 18.34 2.00 -1.42
C SER A 208 19.55 2.20 -2.31
N ILE A 209 20.78 2.09 -1.78
CA ILE A 209 22.02 2.22 -2.54
C ILE A 209 22.51 0.89 -3.15
N GLU A 210 21.92 -0.22 -2.74
CA GLU A 210 22.24 -1.58 -3.16
C GLU A 210 21.32 -2.11 -4.26
N LYS A 211 20.37 -1.30 -4.70
CA LYS A 211 19.43 -1.61 -5.79
C LYS A 211 19.24 -0.42 -6.73
N GLU A 212 18.82 -0.69 -7.94
CA GLU A 212 18.50 0.35 -8.92
C GLU A 212 17.01 0.37 -9.24
N GLY A 213 16.55 1.46 -9.82
CA GLY A 213 15.17 1.64 -10.20
C GLY A 213 14.75 3.09 -10.29
N SER A 214 13.49 3.31 -10.63
CA SER A 214 12.92 4.64 -10.74
C SER A 214 12.44 5.17 -9.39
N ILE A 215 12.53 6.48 -9.23
CA ILE A 215 11.94 7.24 -8.14
C ILE A 215 11.10 8.34 -8.75
N SER A 216 9.86 8.50 -8.30
CA SER A 216 9.04 9.67 -8.64
C SER A 216 8.84 10.54 -7.40
N ASN A 217 9.30 11.78 -7.46
CA ASN A 217 9.11 12.75 -6.36
C ASN A 217 7.70 13.35 -6.39
N SER A 218 7.39 14.21 -5.41
CA SER A 218 6.08 14.88 -5.30
C SER A 218 5.73 15.79 -6.49
N GLY A 219 6.72 16.25 -7.25
CA GLY A 219 6.53 16.98 -8.51
C GLY A 219 6.30 16.07 -9.72
N ARG A 220 6.23 14.76 -9.51
CA ARG A 220 6.13 13.73 -10.56
C ARG A 220 7.28 13.73 -11.56
N TRP A 221 8.45 14.08 -11.09
CA TRP A 221 9.67 13.89 -11.83
C TRP A 221 10.17 12.47 -11.59
N MET A 222 10.15 11.67 -12.65
CA MET A 222 10.71 10.31 -12.61
C MET A 222 12.21 10.39 -12.84
N GLN A 223 12.97 9.81 -11.92
CA GLN A 223 14.42 9.77 -11.93
C GLN A 223 14.88 8.33 -11.87
N TRP A 224 15.86 7.96 -12.69
CA TRP A 224 16.49 6.66 -12.57
C TRP A 224 17.66 6.75 -11.60
N ARG A 225 17.81 5.77 -10.76
CA ARG A 225 18.91 5.63 -9.83
C ARG A 225 19.62 4.30 -10.06
N TYR A 226 20.89 4.37 -10.28
CA TYR A 226 21.76 3.21 -10.43
C TYR A 226 22.18 2.65 -9.07
N LYS A 227 22.42 1.34 -9.03
CA LYS A 227 23.00 0.67 -7.89
C LYS A 227 24.44 1.16 -7.67
N ALA A 228 24.77 1.60 -6.46
CA ALA A 228 26.09 2.09 -6.11
C ALA A 228 27.01 0.95 -5.60
N VAL A 229 26.45 -0.02 -4.89
CA VAL A 229 27.15 -1.19 -4.34
C VAL A 229 26.27 -2.42 -4.44
N ASN A 230 26.86 -3.61 -4.35
CA ASN A 230 26.12 -4.86 -4.28
C ASN A 230 25.47 -5.03 -2.89
N PRO A 231 24.30 -5.69 -2.81
CA PRO A 231 23.71 -6.06 -1.53
C PRO A 231 24.65 -6.92 -0.68
N VAL A 232 24.51 -6.80 0.63
CA VAL A 232 25.35 -7.55 1.59
C VAL A 232 24.79 -8.96 1.81
N GLY A 233 25.64 -9.95 1.78
CA GLY A 233 25.29 -11.33 2.11
C GLY A 233 24.23 -11.90 1.15
N ILE A 234 23.10 -12.32 1.69
CA ILE A 234 21.97 -12.89 0.94
C ILE A 234 20.84 -11.89 0.68
N ALA A 235 21.05 -10.60 1.00
CA ALA A 235 20.03 -9.58 0.78
C ALA A 235 19.77 -9.38 -0.71
N ILE A 236 18.49 -9.25 -1.09
CA ILE A 236 18.05 -8.96 -2.45
C ILE A 236 17.05 -7.80 -2.46
N PRO A 237 16.84 -7.13 -3.60
CA PRO A 237 15.85 -6.07 -3.71
C PRO A 237 14.43 -6.53 -3.32
N ASP A 238 13.66 -5.64 -2.70
CA ASP A 238 12.27 -5.93 -2.27
C ASP A 238 11.38 -6.44 -3.42
N GLY A 239 11.55 -5.87 -4.61
CA GLY A 239 10.81 -6.30 -5.79
C GLY A 239 11.12 -7.74 -6.20
N ASP A 240 12.37 -8.17 -6.05
CA ASP A 240 12.79 -9.54 -6.35
C ASP A 240 12.24 -10.51 -5.31
N ILE A 241 12.26 -10.14 -4.00
CA ILE A 241 11.62 -10.96 -2.95
C ILE A 241 10.13 -11.16 -3.26
N MET A 242 9.44 -10.09 -3.66
CA MET A 242 8.02 -10.15 -3.97
C MET A 242 7.74 -11.00 -5.21
N ALA A 243 8.54 -10.86 -6.27
CA ALA A 243 8.43 -11.64 -7.49
C ALA A 243 8.69 -13.13 -7.23
N GLU A 244 9.74 -13.47 -6.48
CA GLU A 244 10.03 -14.86 -6.13
C GLU A 244 8.91 -15.48 -5.28
N LEU A 245 8.39 -14.74 -4.32
CA LEU A 245 7.26 -15.19 -3.50
C LEU A 245 6.03 -15.47 -4.38
N PHE A 246 5.71 -14.54 -5.29
CA PHE A 246 4.60 -14.72 -6.22
C PHE A 246 4.77 -15.98 -7.08
N PHE A 247 5.93 -16.17 -7.70
CA PHE A 247 6.17 -17.35 -8.53
C PHE A 247 6.13 -18.66 -7.75
N LYS A 248 6.61 -18.67 -6.50
CA LYS A 248 6.52 -19.85 -5.63
C LYS A 248 5.06 -20.18 -5.25
N VAL A 249 4.28 -19.16 -4.91
CA VAL A 249 2.84 -19.32 -4.63
C VAL A 249 2.12 -19.84 -5.88
N LYS A 250 2.37 -19.24 -7.05
CA LYS A 250 1.80 -19.68 -8.32
C LYS A 250 2.12 -21.15 -8.61
N ALA A 251 3.37 -21.56 -8.48
CA ALA A 251 3.79 -22.96 -8.69
C ALA A 251 3.10 -23.94 -7.70
N LEU A 252 2.87 -23.53 -6.46
CA LEU A 252 2.11 -24.32 -5.50
C LEU A 252 0.64 -24.47 -5.92
N TYR A 253 0.01 -23.39 -6.38
CA TYR A 253 -1.37 -23.45 -6.89
C TYR A 253 -1.48 -24.31 -8.16
N GLU A 254 -0.50 -24.26 -9.05
CA GLU A 254 -0.44 -25.12 -10.25
C GLU A 254 -0.37 -26.60 -9.86
N LYS A 255 0.44 -26.92 -8.84
CA LYS A 255 0.68 -28.30 -8.38
C LYS A 255 -0.45 -28.86 -7.52
N GLU A 256 -0.93 -28.09 -6.56
CA GLU A 256 -1.80 -28.56 -5.49
C GLU A 256 -3.25 -28.07 -5.63
N GLY A 257 -3.48 -27.07 -6.47
CA GLY A 257 -4.76 -26.39 -6.56
C GLY A 257 -4.98 -25.45 -5.37
N GLY A 258 -6.20 -24.98 -5.20
CA GLY A 258 -6.57 -24.11 -4.10
C GLY A 258 -7.79 -23.23 -4.43
N PRO A 259 -8.32 -22.51 -3.47
CA PRO A 259 -9.42 -21.58 -3.70
C PRO A 259 -8.97 -20.42 -4.60
N ASN A 260 -9.85 -19.99 -5.49
CA ASN A 260 -9.61 -18.88 -6.43
C ASN A 260 -8.37 -19.08 -7.33
N LYS A 261 -8.13 -20.31 -7.77
CA LYS A 261 -6.99 -20.64 -8.66
C LYS A 261 -6.95 -19.76 -9.91
N GLU A 262 -8.10 -19.33 -10.40
CA GLU A 262 -8.27 -18.48 -11.58
C GLU A 262 -7.71 -17.05 -11.37
N ALA A 263 -7.47 -16.64 -10.11
CA ALA A 263 -6.93 -15.33 -9.77
C ALA A 263 -5.39 -15.31 -9.73
N ILE A 264 -4.72 -16.45 -9.88
CA ILE A 264 -3.27 -16.63 -9.78
C ILE A 264 -2.72 -17.19 -11.09
#